data_9cca0b7396f3bae0ee8491b9cad83763
#
_entry.id   9cca0b7396f3bae0ee8491b9cad83763
#
_cell.length_a   1.000
_cell.length_b   1.000
_cell.length_c   1.000
_cell.angle_alpha   90.00
_cell.angle_beta   90.00
_cell.angle_gamma   90.00
#
_symmetry.space_group_name_H-M   'P 1'
#
loop_
_entity.id
_entity.type
_entity.pdbx_description
1 polymer ?
#
loop_
_entity_poly.entity_id
_entity_poly.type
_entity_poly.pdbx_seq_one_letter_code
_entity_poly.pdbx_strand_id
1 'polypeptide(L)'
;MITFLLFLLLGFVTNVLPADNTKAYTLTTLRKDYLKASKDEAAARLFYKKMADYNERHPVVLAYKGASEAVMAKYNWNPYNKLKHVKTAGSIFKEAVALDNANPEIRFLRFTVEHYIPRYLNLSEHLKEDKGVIIEGLKKHPHSGMPTDMAKTIRDFMLTKDHCTEAEKEVLRNIVL
;
A
#
# COMPACT_ATOMS: atom_id res chain seq x y z
N MET A 1 -25.08 -33.84 -60.70
CA MET A 1 -24.10 -34.20 -59.64
C MET A 1 -23.43 -32.93 -59.20
N ILE A 2 -23.88 -32.37 -58.08
CA ILE A 2 -23.34 -31.14 -57.49
C ILE A 2 -22.62 -31.55 -56.23
N THR A 3 -21.28 -31.46 -56.25
CA THR A 3 -20.40 -31.81 -55.18
C THR A 3 -20.32 -30.62 -54.22
N PHE A 4 -20.89 -30.77 -53.02
CA PHE A 4 -20.81 -29.81 -51.92
C PHE A 4 -19.43 -29.92 -51.24
N LEU A 5 -18.59 -28.90 -51.41
CA LEU A 5 -17.29 -28.78 -50.74
C LEU A 5 -17.48 -28.15 -49.41
N LEU A 6 -17.43 -28.96 -48.32
CA LEU A 6 -17.56 -28.51 -46.95
C LEU A 6 -16.20 -27.97 -46.47
N PHE A 7 -16.06 -26.63 -46.38
CA PHE A 7 -14.90 -25.99 -45.79
C PHE A 7 -15.01 -26.06 -44.25
N LEU A 8 -14.19 -26.92 -43.63
CA LEU A 8 -14.06 -27.05 -42.21
C LEU A 8 -13.12 -25.92 -41.71
N LEU A 9 -13.68 -24.80 -41.23
CA LEU A 9 -12.92 -23.73 -40.56
C LEU A 9 -12.49 -24.24 -39.17
N LEU A 10 -11.25 -24.74 -39.06
CA LEU A 10 -10.61 -24.94 -37.74
C LEU A 10 -10.28 -23.56 -37.13
N GLY A 11 -11.13 -23.10 -36.24
CA GLY A 11 -10.83 -21.95 -35.41
C GLY A 11 -9.67 -22.27 -34.46
N PHE A 12 -8.51 -21.70 -34.71
CA PHE A 12 -7.41 -21.64 -33.73
C PHE A 12 -7.85 -20.80 -32.56
N VAL A 13 -8.33 -21.44 -31.50
CA VAL A 13 -8.47 -20.78 -30.17
C VAL A 13 -7.06 -20.66 -29.61
N THR A 14 -6.44 -19.50 -29.78
CA THR A 14 -5.20 -19.16 -29.06
C THR A 14 -5.56 -19.00 -27.60
N ASN A 15 -5.30 -20.01 -26.77
CA ASN A 15 -5.27 -19.89 -25.34
C ASN A 15 -4.13 -18.92 -24.98
N VAL A 16 -4.45 -17.65 -24.87
CA VAL A 16 -3.55 -16.68 -24.21
C VAL A 16 -3.53 -17.07 -22.73
N LEU A 17 -2.46 -17.75 -22.31
CA LEU A 17 -2.20 -18.00 -20.90
C LEU A 17 -2.15 -16.64 -20.19
N PRO A 18 -2.87 -16.47 -19.05
CA PRO A 18 -2.76 -15.24 -18.29
C PRO A 18 -1.30 -15.03 -17.92
N ALA A 19 -0.77 -13.86 -18.22
CA ALA A 19 0.57 -13.47 -17.82
C ALA A 19 0.71 -13.71 -16.32
N ASP A 20 1.79 -14.35 -15.88
CA ASP A 20 2.10 -14.63 -14.49
C ASP A 20 2.23 -13.29 -13.71
N ASN A 21 1.12 -12.83 -13.16
CA ASN A 21 1.00 -11.56 -12.46
C ASN A 21 1.66 -11.59 -11.06
N THR A 22 2.12 -12.76 -10.60
CA THR A 22 2.68 -12.93 -9.26
C THR A 22 3.94 -12.10 -9.04
N LYS A 23 4.76 -11.88 -10.07
CA LYS A 23 5.97 -11.04 -9.98
C LYS A 23 5.66 -9.55 -9.86
N ALA A 24 4.52 -9.09 -10.36
CA ALA A 24 4.16 -7.68 -10.34
C ALA A 24 3.83 -7.16 -8.94
N TYR A 25 3.27 -8.01 -8.07
CA TYR A 25 2.80 -7.64 -6.74
C TYR A 25 3.68 -8.17 -5.60
N THR A 26 4.95 -8.49 -5.86
CA THR A 26 5.88 -8.83 -4.78
C THR A 26 6.09 -7.65 -3.85
N LEU A 27 6.13 -7.87 -2.55
CA LEU A 27 6.28 -6.79 -1.56
C LEU A 27 7.55 -5.96 -1.79
N THR A 28 8.65 -6.59 -2.21
CA THR A 28 9.89 -5.89 -2.56
C THR A 28 9.68 -4.89 -3.70
N THR A 29 8.93 -5.28 -4.73
CA THR A 29 8.61 -4.38 -5.86
C THR A 29 7.66 -3.28 -5.42
N LEU A 30 6.61 -3.60 -4.65
CA LEU A 30 5.63 -2.62 -4.18
C LEU A 30 6.26 -1.55 -3.28
N ARG A 31 7.17 -1.93 -2.38
CA ARG A 31 7.93 -0.98 -1.53
C ARG A 31 8.72 0.02 -2.38
N LYS A 32 9.43 -0.47 -3.40
CA LYS A 32 10.20 0.38 -4.32
C LYS A 32 9.29 1.31 -5.15
N ASP A 33 8.21 0.77 -5.70
CA ASP A 33 7.27 1.53 -6.52
C ASP A 33 6.58 2.62 -5.69
N TYR A 34 6.14 2.31 -4.47
CA TYR A 34 5.55 3.27 -3.55
C TYR A 34 6.52 4.40 -3.17
N LEU A 35 7.78 4.05 -2.87
CA LEU A 35 8.81 5.05 -2.55
C LEU A 35 9.05 6.02 -3.70
N LYS A 36 9.06 5.54 -4.95
CA LYS A 36 9.15 6.38 -6.15
C LYS A 36 7.88 7.22 -6.32
N ALA A 37 6.71 6.59 -6.22
CA ALA A 37 5.42 7.24 -6.35
C ALA A 37 5.22 8.38 -5.33
N SER A 38 5.73 8.23 -4.12
CA SER A 38 5.66 9.28 -3.09
C SER A 38 6.43 10.56 -3.44
N LYS A 39 7.37 10.51 -4.40
CA LYS A 39 8.28 11.61 -4.77
C LYS A 39 8.05 12.15 -6.18
N ASP A 40 7.44 11.37 -7.07
CA ASP A 40 7.30 11.67 -8.49
C ASP A 40 5.88 11.39 -8.97
N GLU A 41 5.27 12.35 -9.69
CA GLU A 41 3.88 12.24 -10.14
C GLU A 41 3.69 11.18 -11.22
N ALA A 42 4.63 11.04 -12.16
CA ALA A 42 4.52 10.04 -13.22
C ALA A 42 4.61 8.64 -12.63
N ALA A 43 5.53 8.41 -11.67
CA ALA A 43 5.62 7.17 -10.93
C ALA A 43 4.34 6.90 -10.10
N ALA A 44 3.73 7.94 -9.52
CA ALA A 44 2.47 7.84 -8.81
C ALA A 44 1.33 7.33 -9.69
N ARG A 45 1.19 7.88 -10.89
CA ARG A 45 0.18 7.46 -11.87
C ARG A 45 0.38 6.01 -12.33
N LEU A 46 1.63 5.60 -12.57
CA LEU A 46 1.96 4.21 -12.93
C LEU A 46 1.66 3.25 -11.79
N PHE A 47 2.04 3.61 -10.56
CA PHE A 47 1.78 2.80 -9.37
C PHE A 47 0.28 2.66 -9.11
N TYR A 48 -0.47 3.75 -9.21
CA TYR A 48 -1.93 3.75 -9.08
C TYR A 48 -2.59 2.84 -10.11
N LYS A 49 -2.22 2.98 -11.40
CA LYS A 49 -2.74 2.12 -12.46
C LYS A 49 -2.48 0.63 -12.17
N LYS A 50 -1.23 0.29 -11.80
CA LYS A 50 -0.85 -1.07 -11.40
C LYS A 50 -1.72 -1.59 -10.25
N MET A 51 -1.92 -0.78 -9.21
CA MET A 51 -2.69 -1.20 -8.02
C MET A 51 -4.21 -1.24 -8.29
N ALA A 52 -4.73 -0.48 -9.27
CA ALA A 52 -6.14 -0.56 -9.67
C ALA A 52 -6.51 -1.96 -10.17
N ASP A 53 -5.60 -2.62 -10.89
CA ASP A 53 -5.81 -3.96 -11.46
C ASP A 53 -5.70 -5.09 -10.41
N TYR A 54 -5.24 -4.79 -9.20
CA TYR A 54 -5.13 -5.79 -8.12
C TYR A 54 -6.51 -6.10 -7.53
N ASN A 55 -6.91 -7.36 -7.57
CA ASN A 55 -8.22 -7.85 -7.12
C ASN A 55 -8.15 -8.98 -6.08
N GLU A 56 -6.94 -9.36 -5.64
CA GLU A 56 -6.74 -10.35 -4.57
C GLU A 56 -6.80 -9.69 -3.18
N ARG A 57 -6.77 -10.50 -2.13
CA ARG A 57 -6.97 -10.04 -0.75
C ARG A 57 -5.75 -10.24 0.16
N HIS A 58 -4.53 -10.17 -0.40
CA HIS A 58 -3.35 -10.18 0.47
C HIS A 58 -3.27 -8.86 1.27
N PRO A 59 -3.26 -8.90 2.63
CA PRO A 59 -3.48 -7.71 3.44
C PRO A 59 -2.45 -6.61 3.21
N VAL A 60 -1.15 -6.93 3.10
CA VAL A 60 -0.11 -5.93 2.85
C VAL A 60 -0.23 -5.34 1.45
N VAL A 61 -0.58 -6.13 0.43
CA VAL A 61 -0.78 -5.62 -0.94
C VAL A 61 -1.98 -4.69 -1.00
N LEU A 62 -3.08 -5.02 -0.29
CA LEU A 62 -4.21 -4.10 -0.13
C LEU A 62 -3.80 -2.79 0.53
N ALA A 63 -2.94 -2.82 1.55
CA ALA A 63 -2.44 -1.59 2.16
C ALA A 63 -1.66 -0.74 1.14
N TYR A 64 -0.87 -1.34 0.25
CA TYR A 64 -0.23 -0.63 -0.86
C TYR A 64 -1.24 -0.10 -1.89
N LYS A 65 -2.35 -0.81 -2.13
CA LYS A 65 -3.46 -0.28 -2.94
C LYS A 65 -4.07 0.96 -2.30
N GLY A 66 -4.33 0.95 -1.00
CA GLY A 66 -4.78 2.13 -0.24
C GLY A 66 -3.76 3.28 -0.32
N ALA A 67 -2.47 2.98 -0.15
CA ALA A 67 -1.40 3.96 -0.28
C ALA A 67 -1.31 4.57 -1.69
N SER A 68 -1.58 3.80 -2.74
CA SER A 68 -1.62 4.32 -4.12
C SER A 68 -2.73 5.34 -4.35
N GLU A 69 -3.90 5.14 -3.76
CA GLU A 69 -4.98 6.13 -3.74
C GLU A 69 -4.54 7.42 -3.03
N ALA A 70 -3.92 7.31 -1.87
CA ALA A 70 -3.46 8.47 -1.11
C ALA A 70 -2.38 9.27 -1.86
N VAL A 71 -1.47 8.59 -2.57
CA VAL A 71 -0.47 9.26 -3.42
C VAL A 71 -1.14 10.00 -4.58
N MET A 72 -2.19 9.44 -5.19
CA MET A 72 -2.98 10.16 -6.20
C MET A 72 -3.69 11.39 -5.64
N ALA A 73 -4.18 11.34 -4.39
CA ALA A 73 -4.72 12.53 -3.73
C ALA A 73 -3.68 13.65 -3.62
N LYS A 74 -2.41 13.32 -3.35
CA LYS A 74 -1.32 14.30 -3.26
C LYS A 74 -1.15 15.09 -4.56
N TYR A 75 -1.19 14.41 -5.71
CA TYR A 75 -0.93 15.01 -7.03
C TYR A 75 -2.18 15.52 -7.76
N ASN A 76 -3.38 15.28 -7.22
CA ASN A 76 -4.60 15.80 -7.81
C ASN A 76 -4.79 17.27 -7.41
N TRP A 77 -5.03 18.18 -8.37
CA TRP A 77 -5.30 19.59 -8.10
C TRP A 77 -6.76 19.85 -7.65
N ASN A 78 -7.71 18.99 -8.07
CA ASN A 78 -9.12 19.16 -7.75
C ASN A 78 -9.42 18.67 -6.32
N PRO A 79 -9.91 19.52 -5.41
CA PRO A 79 -10.15 19.17 -4.01
C PRO A 79 -11.20 18.08 -3.82
N TYR A 80 -12.21 18.00 -4.68
CA TYR A 80 -13.21 16.94 -4.66
C TYR A 80 -12.58 15.58 -4.95
N ASN A 81 -11.73 15.50 -5.98
CA ASN A 81 -11.02 14.27 -6.33
C ASN A 81 -10.01 13.88 -5.24
N LYS A 82 -9.30 14.86 -4.63
CA LYS A 82 -8.44 14.62 -3.46
C LYS A 82 -9.22 13.92 -2.36
N LEU A 83 -10.37 14.48 -1.98
CA LEU A 83 -11.19 13.90 -0.91
C LEU A 83 -11.70 12.50 -1.28
N LYS A 84 -12.09 12.29 -2.54
CA LYS A 84 -12.52 10.97 -3.03
C LYS A 84 -11.39 9.93 -2.86
N HIS A 85 -10.19 10.24 -3.33
CA HIS A 85 -9.03 9.37 -3.19
C HIS A 85 -8.70 9.07 -1.73
N VAL A 86 -8.71 10.08 -0.85
CA VAL A 86 -8.46 9.89 0.58
C VAL A 86 -9.49 8.97 1.23
N LYS A 87 -10.79 9.15 0.93
CA LYS A 87 -11.85 8.28 1.44
C LYS A 87 -11.72 6.84 0.93
N THR A 88 -11.39 6.67 -0.35
CA THR A 88 -11.14 5.34 -0.94
C THR A 88 -9.93 4.68 -0.26
N ALA A 89 -8.84 5.41 -0.05
CA ALA A 89 -7.67 4.92 0.70
C ALA A 89 -8.07 4.43 2.10
N GLY A 90 -8.84 5.23 2.84
CA GLY A 90 -9.31 4.86 4.18
C GLY A 90 -10.13 3.58 4.19
N SER A 91 -11.03 3.39 3.22
CA SER A 91 -11.83 2.16 3.09
C SER A 91 -10.95 0.93 2.83
N ILE A 92 -9.96 1.06 1.95
CA ILE A 92 -9.02 -0.03 1.63
C ILE A 92 -8.13 -0.35 2.83
N PHE A 93 -7.63 0.66 3.56
CA PHE A 93 -6.86 0.43 4.79
C PHE A 93 -7.68 -0.28 5.86
N LYS A 94 -8.96 0.09 6.02
CA LYS A 94 -9.86 -0.61 6.94
C LYS A 94 -9.96 -2.10 6.61
N GLU A 95 -10.09 -2.45 5.34
CA GLU A 95 -10.10 -3.84 4.89
C GLU A 95 -8.75 -4.53 5.17
N ALA A 96 -7.63 -3.92 4.80
CA ALA A 96 -6.30 -4.48 5.03
C ALA A 96 -6.03 -4.75 6.51
N VAL A 97 -6.39 -3.82 7.39
CA VAL A 97 -6.27 -3.98 8.84
C VAL A 97 -7.20 -5.07 9.38
N ALA A 98 -8.41 -5.19 8.85
CA ALA A 98 -9.33 -6.26 9.25
C ALA A 98 -8.79 -7.66 8.93
N LEU A 99 -7.99 -7.79 7.86
CA LEU A 99 -7.36 -9.05 7.47
C LEU A 99 -6.10 -9.38 8.30
N ASP A 100 -5.33 -8.36 8.70
CA ASP A 100 -4.12 -8.52 9.53
C ASP A 100 -3.92 -7.28 10.40
N ASN A 101 -4.56 -7.28 11.57
CA ASN A 101 -4.62 -6.12 12.46
C ASN A 101 -3.33 -5.86 13.25
N ALA A 102 -2.44 -6.84 13.35
CA ALA A 102 -1.18 -6.75 14.09
C ALA A 102 0.02 -6.42 13.19
N ASN A 103 -0.17 -6.28 11.88
CA ASN A 103 0.90 -6.08 10.93
C ASN A 103 1.43 -4.63 10.97
N PRO A 104 2.70 -4.42 11.37
CA PRO A 104 3.23 -3.08 11.54
C PRO A 104 3.44 -2.33 10.20
N GLU A 105 3.62 -3.03 9.07
CA GLU A 105 3.75 -2.41 7.76
C GLU A 105 2.41 -1.85 7.26
N ILE A 106 1.30 -2.57 7.46
CA ILE A 106 -0.05 -2.09 7.14
C ILE A 106 -0.37 -0.85 7.97
N ARG A 107 -0.10 -0.90 9.29
CA ARG A 107 -0.32 0.21 10.21
C ARG A 107 0.53 1.42 9.87
N PHE A 108 1.78 1.19 9.48
CA PHE A 108 2.67 2.26 9.03
C PHE A 108 2.15 2.96 7.77
N LEU A 109 1.70 2.22 6.77
CA LEU A 109 1.14 2.80 5.55
C LEU A 109 -0.11 3.64 5.86
N ARG A 110 -1.04 3.15 6.71
CA ARG A 110 -2.21 3.93 7.14
C ARG A 110 -1.80 5.16 7.95
N PHE A 111 -0.90 5.00 8.90
CA PHE A 111 -0.37 6.10 9.71
C PHE A 111 0.22 7.22 8.84
N THR A 112 1.06 6.89 7.85
CA THR A 112 1.65 7.89 6.96
C THR A 112 0.61 8.68 6.19
N VAL A 113 -0.49 8.05 5.78
CA VAL A 113 -1.58 8.72 5.08
C VAL A 113 -2.38 9.61 6.03
N GLU A 114 -2.85 9.06 7.15
CA GLU A 114 -3.67 9.78 8.12
C GLU A 114 -2.93 10.95 8.78
N HIS A 115 -1.61 10.83 8.98
CA HIS A 115 -0.81 11.90 9.58
C HIS A 115 -0.83 13.20 8.76
N TYR A 116 -0.87 13.10 7.44
CA TYR A 116 -0.87 14.26 6.54
C TYR A 116 -2.26 14.72 6.10
N ILE A 117 -3.33 14.07 6.54
CA ILE A 117 -4.69 14.52 6.28
C ILE A 117 -5.04 15.68 7.23
N PRO A 118 -5.59 16.81 6.72
CA PRO A 118 -6.04 17.92 7.57
C PRO A 118 -7.07 17.44 8.62
N ARG A 119 -6.86 17.80 9.88
CA ARG A 119 -7.66 17.35 11.02
C ARG A 119 -9.16 17.68 10.90
N TYR A 120 -9.49 18.80 10.26
CA TYR A 120 -10.90 19.20 10.06
C TYR A 120 -11.70 18.25 9.18
N LEU A 121 -11.04 17.32 8.45
CA LEU A 121 -11.72 16.31 7.64
C LEU A 121 -12.20 15.11 8.45
N ASN A 122 -11.78 14.95 9.71
CA ASN A 122 -12.09 13.82 10.58
C ASN A 122 -11.80 12.45 9.93
N LEU A 123 -10.66 12.34 9.23
CA LEU A 123 -10.20 11.15 8.53
C LEU A 123 -8.84 10.65 9.04
N SER A 124 -8.52 10.94 10.32
CA SER A 124 -7.23 10.63 10.96
C SER A 124 -7.45 10.05 12.36
N GLU A 125 -8.35 9.08 12.46
CA GLU A 125 -8.83 8.56 13.76
C GLU A 125 -7.90 7.50 14.36
N HIS A 126 -7.03 6.87 13.54
CA HIS A 126 -6.29 5.67 13.94
C HIS A 126 -4.83 5.94 14.33
N LEU A 127 -4.36 7.18 14.29
CA LEU A 127 -2.94 7.52 14.49
C LEU A 127 -2.34 6.99 15.78
N LYS A 128 -3.07 7.06 16.90
CA LYS A 128 -2.60 6.57 18.20
C LYS A 128 -2.50 5.05 18.21
N GLU A 129 -3.51 4.38 17.68
CA GLU A 129 -3.58 2.94 17.60
C GLU A 129 -2.46 2.40 16.70
N ASP A 130 -2.35 2.94 15.48
CA ASP A 130 -1.35 2.52 14.50
C ASP A 130 0.07 2.71 15.02
N LYS A 131 0.35 3.85 15.64
CA LYS A 131 1.64 4.12 16.26
C LYS A 131 1.99 3.07 17.32
N GLY A 132 1.05 2.67 18.14
CA GLY A 132 1.24 1.61 19.14
C GLY A 132 1.65 0.29 18.49
N VAL A 133 0.93 -0.15 17.46
CA VAL A 133 1.24 -1.41 16.73
C VAL A 133 2.60 -1.32 16.02
N ILE A 134 2.93 -0.17 15.42
CA ILE A 134 4.22 0.06 14.76
C ILE A 134 5.38 -0.10 15.76
N ILE A 135 5.31 0.58 16.91
CA ILE A 135 6.37 0.53 17.94
C ILE A 135 6.52 -0.89 18.47
N GLU A 136 5.42 -1.57 18.79
CA GLU A 136 5.46 -2.96 19.26
C GLU A 136 6.00 -3.93 18.19
N GLY A 137 5.68 -3.72 16.92
CA GLY A 137 6.23 -4.50 15.82
C GLY A 137 7.74 -4.31 15.66
N LEU A 138 8.23 -3.08 15.84
CA LEU A 138 9.67 -2.79 15.82
C LEU A 138 10.41 -3.42 17.01
N LYS A 139 9.82 -3.38 18.23
CA LYS A 139 10.38 -4.05 19.42
C LYS A 139 10.50 -5.56 19.25
N LYS A 140 9.56 -6.17 18.53
CA LYS A 140 9.54 -7.62 18.27
C LYS A 140 10.44 -8.05 17.10
N HIS A 141 11.10 -7.13 16.41
CA HIS A 141 12.00 -7.49 15.31
C HIS A 141 13.16 -8.38 15.85
N PRO A 142 13.59 -9.44 15.12
CA PRO A 142 13.13 -9.87 13.78
C PRO A 142 11.85 -10.73 13.78
N HIS A 143 11.26 -11.05 14.93
CA HIS A 143 10.10 -11.95 15.05
C HIS A 143 8.78 -11.35 14.56
N SER A 144 8.75 -10.07 14.22
CA SER A 144 7.57 -9.42 13.62
C SER A 144 7.32 -9.80 12.15
N GLY A 145 8.18 -10.61 11.54
CA GLY A 145 8.09 -10.98 10.11
C GLY A 145 8.43 -9.84 9.13
N MET A 146 8.78 -8.68 9.64
CA MET A 146 9.15 -7.52 8.82
C MET A 146 10.64 -7.59 8.44
N PRO A 147 11.00 -7.38 7.15
CA PRO A 147 12.41 -7.30 6.75
C PRO A 147 13.15 -6.15 7.44
N THR A 148 14.45 -6.37 7.72
CA THR A 148 15.27 -5.40 8.46
C THR A 148 15.38 -4.02 7.78
N ASP A 149 15.44 -3.98 6.46
CA ASP A 149 15.46 -2.73 5.69
C ASP A 149 14.14 -1.94 5.85
N MET A 150 13.02 -2.65 5.89
CA MET A 150 11.71 -2.04 6.15
C MET A 150 11.59 -1.58 7.60
N ALA A 151 12.04 -2.38 8.57
CA ALA A 151 12.06 -2.00 9.98
C ALA A 151 12.87 -0.72 10.22
N LYS A 152 14.06 -0.61 9.61
CA LYS A 152 14.88 0.60 9.65
C LYS A 152 14.16 1.80 9.03
N THR A 153 13.56 1.62 7.85
CA THR A 153 12.81 2.68 7.16
C THR A 153 11.65 3.20 8.03
N ILE A 154 10.89 2.31 8.64
CA ILE A 154 9.77 2.68 9.52
C ILE A 154 10.30 3.40 10.76
N ARG A 155 11.30 2.86 11.46
CA ARG A 155 11.89 3.48 12.65
C ARG A 155 12.39 4.90 12.33
N ASP A 156 13.16 5.05 11.27
CA ASP A 156 13.73 6.33 10.88
C ASP A 156 12.66 7.35 10.52
N PHE A 157 11.58 6.94 9.85
CA PHE A 157 10.41 7.79 9.62
C PHE A 157 9.75 8.22 10.94
N MET A 158 9.49 7.28 11.86
CA MET A 158 8.84 7.57 13.14
C MET A 158 9.67 8.50 14.05
N LEU A 159 10.99 8.49 13.91
CA LEU A 159 11.90 9.40 14.62
C LEU A 159 11.86 10.83 14.09
N THR A 160 11.36 11.05 12.85
CA THR A 160 11.31 12.40 12.26
C THR A 160 10.12 13.21 12.76
N LYS A 161 10.20 14.54 12.63
CA LYS A 161 9.12 15.49 12.91
C LYS A 161 8.39 15.21 14.24
N ASP A 162 7.05 15.34 14.20
CA ASP A 162 6.11 15.17 15.30
C ASP A 162 5.35 13.82 15.25
N HIS A 163 5.92 12.82 14.58
CA HIS A 163 5.28 11.50 14.45
C HIS A 163 5.16 10.79 15.80
N CYS A 164 6.14 11.01 16.67
CA CYS A 164 6.20 10.43 18.01
C CYS A 164 6.50 11.51 19.08
N THR A 165 6.10 11.26 20.31
CA THR A 165 6.56 12.00 21.48
C THR A 165 8.04 11.71 21.75
N GLU A 166 8.73 12.55 22.53
CA GLU A 166 10.15 12.31 22.86
C GLU A 166 10.34 10.99 23.62
N ALA A 167 9.42 10.62 24.52
CA ALA A 167 9.48 9.34 25.20
C ALA A 167 9.37 8.14 24.23
N GLU A 168 8.51 8.22 23.23
CA GLU A 168 8.39 7.19 22.18
C GLU A 168 9.63 7.15 21.28
N LYS A 169 10.20 8.31 20.94
CA LYS A 169 11.45 8.39 20.16
C LYS A 169 12.63 7.77 20.92
N GLU A 170 12.69 7.98 22.24
CA GLU A 170 13.72 7.33 23.05
C GLU A 170 13.61 5.80 23.02
N VAL A 171 12.39 5.27 23.12
CA VAL A 171 12.13 3.84 22.92
C VAL A 171 12.62 3.37 21.55
N LEU A 172 12.29 4.12 20.48
CA LEU A 172 12.67 3.76 19.10
C LEU A 172 14.18 3.80 18.86
N ARG A 173 14.92 4.75 19.48
CA ARG A 173 16.39 4.84 19.38
C ARG A 173 17.09 3.63 19.99
N ASN A 174 16.49 3.04 21.03
CA ASN A 174 17.06 1.89 21.76
C ASN A 174 16.71 0.53 21.10
N ILE A 175 15.90 0.50 20.04
CA ILE A 175 15.60 -0.74 19.31
C ILE A 175 16.78 -1.11 18.42
N VAL A 176 17.31 -2.32 18.62
CA VAL A 176 18.35 -2.93 17.75
C VAL A 176 17.66 -3.60 16.57
N LEU A 177 18.03 -3.19 15.33
CA LEU A 177 17.47 -3.67 14.06
C LEU A 177 18.55 -4.25 13.15
#